data_81c8addc66945056dbcb1ef764e5f596
#
_entry.id   81c8addc66945056dbcb1ef764e5f596
#
_cell.length_a   1.000
_cell.length_b   1.000
_cell.length_c   1.000
_cell.angle_alpha   90.00
_cell.angle_beta   90.00
_cell.angle_gamma   90.00
#
_symmetry.space_group_name_H-M   'P 1'
#
loop_
_entity.id
_entity.type
_entity.pdbx_description
1 polymer ?
#
loop_
_entity_poly.entity_id
_entity_poly.type
_entity_poly.pdbx_seq_one_letter_code
_entity_poly.pdbx_strand_id
1 'polypeptide(L)'
;MSDQDQSNNTQSYLVFICGSALKGQPDHQNLQSAKIIREAKTAPKNRLHAVKDGWHPGIFATEENGISIPGEIYQLTPEQYEYLVSTEPPDMYPEEVEMENGDQAIAMLYPQKLIEENGYPDISDIGGWAKYKAQS
;
A
#
# COMPACT_ATOMS: atom_id res chain seq x y z
N MET A 1 -13.46 -15.59 29.60
CA MET A 1 -13.09 -15.40 29.19
C MET A 1 -12.49 -15.33 28.90
N SER A 2 -12.59 -15.59 28.75
CA SER A 2 -11.94 -15.44 28.37
C SER A 2 -11.96 -15.33 27.55
N ASP A 3 -12.34 -15.41 27.27
CA ASP A 3 -12.46 -15.15 26.19
C ASP A 3 -12.07 -14.00 25.65
N GLN A 4 -12.00 -13.07 26.04
CA GLN A 4 -11.52 -11.91 25.67
C GLN A 4 -10.19 -11.94 25.09
N ASP A 5 -9.40 -12.70 25.54
CA ASP A 5 -8.14 -13.01 24.91
C ASP A 5 -8.31 -13.52 23.53
N GLN A 6 -9.41 -14.17 23.28
CA GLN A 6 -9.70 -14.68 21.95
C GLN A 6 -9.76 -13.56 20.92
N SER A 7 -10.38 -12.44 21.24
CA SER A 7 -10.46 -11.37 20.27
C SER A 7 -9.07 -10.82 19.96
N ASN A 8 -8.19 -10.74 20.95
CA ASN A 8 -6.83 -10.29 20.70
C ASN A 8 -6.08 -11.26 19.81
N ASN A 9 -6.28 -12.54 20.01
CA ASN A 9 -5.57 -13.54 19.23
C ASN A 9 -6.03 -13.59 17.79
N THR A 10 -7.26 -13.16 17.55
CA THR A 10 -7.81 -13.18 16.20
C THR A 10 -7.71 -11.86 15.50
N GLN A 11 -7.15 -10.86 16.16
CA GLN A 11 -7.00 -9.56 15.54
C GLN A 11 -6.11 -9.65 14.32
N SER A 12 -6.51 -8.97 13.27
CA SER A 12 -5.71 -8.92 12.05
C SER A 12 -5.92 -7.58 11.37
N TYR A 13 -5.05 -7.30 10.42
CA TYR A 13 -5.10 -6.07 9.66
C TYR A 13 -5.28 -6.38 8.19
N LEU A 14 -6.16 -5.65 7.53
CA LEU A 14 -6.26 -5.71 6.07
C LEU A 14 -5.36 -4.62 5.52
N VAL A 15 -4.38 -5.01 4.71
CA VAL A 15 -3.37 -4.11 4.20
C VAL A 15 -3.39 -4.16 2.68
N PHE A 16 -3.47 -2.98 2.06
CA PHE A 16 -3.44 -2.84 0.61
C PHE A 16 -1.99 -2.60 0.18
N ILE A 17 -1.49 -3.48 -0.68
CA ILE A 17 -0.13 -3.40 -1.21
C ILE A 17 -0.22 -3.05 -2.68
N CYS A 18 0.52 -2.03 -3.10
CA CYS A 18 0.48 -1.61 -4.50
C CYS A 18 1.88 -1.31 -5.06
N GLY A 19 2.94 -1.69 -4.36
CA GLY A 19 4.29 -1.34 -4.76
C GLY A 19 5.27 -2.50 -4.68
N SER A 20 6.43 -2.25 -4.08
CA SER A 20 7.54 -3.20 -4.11
C SER A 20 7.25 -4.50 -3.36
N ALA A 21 6.22 -4.54 -2.52
CA ALA A 21 5.85 -5.77 -1.81
C ALA A 21 4.77 -6.58 -2.54
N LEU A 22 4.34 -6.16 -3.72
CA LEU A 22 3.42 -6.95 -4.53
C LEU A 22 4.02 -8.30 -4.88
N LYS A 23 3.14 -9.28 -5.11
CA LYS A 23 3.58 -10.60 -5.55
C LYS A 23 4.45 -10.44 -6.80
N GLY A 24 5.62 -11.06 -6.77
CA GLY A 24 6.56 -10.97 -7.87
C GLY A 24 7.51 -9.78 -7.81
N GLN A 25 7.36 -8.92 -6.83
CA GLN A 25 8.24 -7.77 -6.66
C GLN A 25 9.30 -8.06 -5.59
N PRO A 26 10.42 -7.30 -5.59
CA PRO A 26 11.57 -7.63 -4.72
C PRO A 26 11.27 -7.70 -3.23
N ASP A 27 10.33 -6.89 -2.74
CA ASP A 27 10.07 -6.82 -1.31
C ASP A 27 8.87 -7.63 -0.85
N HIS A 28 8.37 -8.51 -1.72
CA HIS A 28 7.21 -9.35 -1.36
C HIS A 28 7.47 -10.16 -0.08
N GLN A 29 8.71 -10.56 0.13
CA GLN A 29 9.09 -11.32 1.33
C GLN A 29 8.80 -10.57 2.63
N ASN A 30 8.68 -9.25 2.57
CA ASN A 30 8.38 -8.46 3.77
C ASN A 30 6.99 -8.75 4.33
N LEU A 31 6.14 -9.41 3.56
CA LEU A 31 4.82 -9.80 4.03
C LEU A 31 4.84 -11.09 4.84
N GLN A 32 5.98 -11.81 4.86
CA GLN A 32 6.20 -12.99 5.73
C GLN A 32 5.10 -14.05 5.60
N SER A 33 4.73 -14.37 4.37
CA SER A 33 3.71 -15.39 4.10
C SER A 33 2.31 -14.99 4.55
N ALA A 34 2.04 -13.69 4.65
CA ALA A 34 0.70 -13.21 4.95
C ALA A 34 -0.27 -13.71 3.89
N LYS A 35 -1.52 -13.90 4.32
CA LYS A 35 -2.53 -14.46 3.44
C LYS A 35 -3.05 -13.39 2.48
N ILE A 36 -2.99 -13.68 1.19
CA ILE A 36 -3.60 -12.81 0.20
C ILE A 36 -5.11 -13.02 0.22
N ILE A 37 -5.86 -11.93 0.26
CA ILE A 37 -7.32 -11.98 0.24
C ILE A 37 -7.83 -11.88 -1.20
N ARG A 38 -7.35 -10.87 -1.95
CA ARG A 38 -7.76 -10.69 -3.33
C ARG A 38 -6.96 -9.55 -3.97
N GLU A 39 -7.02 -9.50 -5.29
CA GLU A 39 -6.61 -8.30 -6.00
C GLU A 39 -7.66 -7.23 -5.79
N ALA A 40 -7.25 -5.98 -5.79
CA ALA A 40 -8.15 -4.88 -5.49
C ALA A 40 -7.64 -3.57 -6.09
N LYS A 41 -8.50 -2.58 -6.12
CA LYS A 41 -8.12 -1.22 -6.52
C LYS A 41 -8.67 -0.25 -5.49
N THR A 42 -7.97 0.87 -5.31
CA THR A 42 -8.49 1.93 -4.45
C THR A 42 -9.66 2.61 -5.14
N ALA A 43 -10.50 3.30 -4.36
CA ALA A 43 -11.43 4.26 -4.93
C ALA A 43 -10.65 5.31 -5.72
N PRO A 44 -11.26 5.99 -6.69
CA PRO A 44 -10.53 6.94 -7.56
C PRO A 44 -10.24 8.25 -6.83
N LYS A 45 -9.48 8.18 -5.76
CA LYS A 45 -9.21 9.30 -4.86
C LYS A 45 -7.74 9.46 -4.52
N ASN A 46 -6.85 8.83 -5.29
CA ASN A 46 -5.43 8.83 -4.98
C ASN A 46 -4.59 9.08 -6.23
N ARG A 47 -3.36 9.57 -6.02
CA ARG A 47 -2.36 9.70 -7.08
C ARG A 47 -1.17 8.81 -6.75
N LEU A 48 -0.44 8.40 -7.77
CA LEU A 48 0.70 7.50 -7.63
C LEU A 48 1.93 8.14 -8.28
N HIS A 49 3.01 8.22 -7.50
CA HIS A 49 4.28 8.77 -7.98
C HIS A 49 5.39 7.76 -7.76
N ALA A 50 6.46 7.88 -8.56
CA ALA A 50 7.65 7.05 -8.41
C ALA A 50 8.65 7.81 -7.54
N VAL A 51 8.93 7.28 -6.34
CA VAL A 51 9.76 7.96 -5.35
C VAL A 51 11.18 7.41 -5.43
N LYS A 52 12.17 8.30 -5.34
CA LYS A 52 13.59 7.94 -5.29
C LYS A 52 14.00 7.07 -6.47
N ASP A 53 13.82 7.61 -7.67
CA ASP A 53 14.19 6.96 -8.93
C ASP A 53 13.46 5.62 -9.16
N GLY A 54 12.23 5.53 -8.64
CA GLY A 54 11.44 4.33 -8.86
C GLY A 54 11.73 3.22 -7.88
N TRP A 55 12.34 3.56 -6.74
CA TRP A 55 12.62 2.57 -5.72
C TRP A 55 11.31 2.10 -5.05
N HIS A 56 10.38 3.02 -4.77
CA HIS A 56 9.10 2.62 -4.17
C HIS A 56 8.01 3.62 -4.57
N PRO A 57 6.74 3.21 -4.42
CA PRO A 57 5.64 4.10 -4.81
C PRO A 57 5.40 5.16 -3.76
N GLY A 58 4.93 6.32 -4.20
CA GLY A 58 4.42 7.35 -3.31
C GLY A 58 2.95 7.55 -3.64
N ILE A 59 2.08 7.30 -2.67
CA ILE A 59 0.65 7.43 -2.82
C ILE A 59 0.14 8.47 -1.87
N PHE A 60 -0.78 9.34 -2.35
CA PHE A 60 -1.45 10.27 -1.45
C PHE A 60 -2.88 10.48 -1.92
N ALA A 61 -3.75 10.84 -0.98
CA ALA A 61 -5.15 11.12 -1.29
C ALA A 61 -5.28 12.48 -1.95
N THR A 62 -6.23 12.60 -2.87
CA THR A 62 -6.47 13.87 -3.55
C THR A 62 -7.96 14.04 -3.77
N GLU A 63 -8.39 15.30 -3.88
CA GLU A 63 -9.78 15.61 -4.18
C GLU A 63 -10.03 15.76 -5.68
N GLU A 64 -8.97 15.92 -6.46
CA GLU A 64 -9.09 16.11 -7.90
C GLU A 64 -8.13 15.19 -8.63
N ASN A 65 -8.58 14.70 -9.76
CA ASN A 65 -7.75 13.88 -10.64
C ASN A 65 -7.26 12.57 -9.99
N GLY A 66 -8.03 12.07 -9.02
CA GLY A 66 -7.70 10.81 -8.40
C GLY A 66 -7.94 9.63 -9.33
N ILE A 67 -7.15 8.57 -9.14
CA ILE A 67 -7.30 7.34 -9.90
C ILE A 67 -7.48 6.17 -8.95
N SER A 68 -7.97 5.06 -9.50
CA SER A 68 -8.01 3.79 -8.77
C SER A 68 -6.67 3.09 -8.98
N ILE A 69 -5.94 2.90 -7.89
CA ILE A 69 -4.61 2.29 -7.96
C ILE A 69 -4.75 0.78 -7.76
N PRO A 70 -4.28 -0.04 -8.70
CA PRO A 70 -4.38 -1.49 -8.58
C PRO A 70 -3.36 -2.05 -7.61
N GLY A 71 -3.72 -3.13 -6.93
CA GLY A 71 -2.85 -3.78 -5.99
C GLY A 71 -3.48 -5.04 -5.42
N GLU A 72 -3.05 -5.41 -4.22
CA GLU A 72 -3.47 -6.64 -3.56
C GLU A 72 -3.78 -6.37 -2.11
N ILE A 73 -4.80 -7.04 -1.57
CA ILE A 73 -5.13 -6.93 -0.15
C ILE A 73 -4.65 -8.20 0.55
N TYR A 74 -3.95 -8.02 1.66
CA TYR A 74 -3.43 -9.11 2.48
C TYR A 74 -3.97 -8.99 3.89
N GLN A 75 -4.16 -10.15 4.52
CA GLN A 75 -4.53 -10.20 5.93
C GLN A 75 -3.26 -10.48 6.74
N LEU A 76 -2.91 -9.59 7.64
CA LEU A 76 -1.69 -9.68 8.42
C LEU A 76 -2.02 -9.86 9.90
N THR A 77 -1.25 -10.72 10.58
CA THR A 77 -1.29 -10.76 12.04
C THR A 77 -0.64 -9.47 12.57
N PRO A 78 -0.83 -9.14 13.85
CA PRO A 78 -0.15 -7.98 14.42
C PRO A 78 1.36 -8.04 14.24
N GLU A 79 1.97 -9.22 14.39
CA GLU A 79 3.42 -9.36 14.21
C GLU A 79 3.83 -9.11 12.77
N GLN A 80 3.07 -9.64 11.82
CA GLN A 80 3.37 -9.41 10.39
C GLN A 80 3.22 -7.93 10.05
N TYR A 81 2.21 -7.29 10.60
CA TYR A 81 1.97 -5.88 10.34
C TYR A 81 3.11 -5.02 10.89
N GLU A 82 3.53 -5.30 12.13
CA GLU A 82 4.64 -4.55 12.71
C GLU A 82 5.92 -4.72 11.92
N TYR A 83 6.18 -5.95 11.46
CA TYR A 83 7.36 -6.20 10.64
C TYR A 83 7.30 -5.41 9.34
N LEU A 84 6.14 -5.47 8.66
CA LEU A 84 5.99 -4.74 7.40
C LEU A 84 6.26 -3.25 7.59
N VAL A 85 5.66 -2.65 8.62
CA VAL A 85 5.85 -1.23 8.88
C VAL A 85 7.33 -0.94 9.14
N SER A 86 8.02 -1.83 9.83
CA SER A 86 9.43 -1.63 10.17
C SER A 86 10.33 -1.67 8.93
N THR A 87 9.88 -2.30 7.85
CA THR A 87 10.68 -2.39 6.62
C THR A 87 10.42 -1.24 5.65
N GLU A 88 9.42 -0.39 5.95
CA GLU A 88 9.08 0.69 5.03
C GLU A 88 10.15 1.77 5.03
N PRO A 89 10.39 2.41 3.87
CA PRO A 89 11.34 3.52 3.80
C PRO A 89 10.93 4.67 4.72
N PRO A 90 11.88 5.52 5.10
CA PRO A 90 11.54 6.72 5.86
C PRO A 90 10.49 7.55 5.14
N ASP A 91 9.69 8.26 5.88
CA ASP A 91 8.64 9.15 5.42
C ASP A 91 7.35 8.45 5.01
N MET A 92 7.35 7.15 4.80
CA MET A 92 6.11 6.44 4.56
C MET A 92 5.36 6.22 5.88
N TYR A 93 4.03 6.26 5.80
CA TYR A 93 3.21 6.11 7.01
C TYR A 93 1.94 5.34 6.67
N PRO A 94 1.42 4.55 7.62
CA PRO A 94 0.19 3.78 7.38
C PRO A 94 -1.05 4.63 7.60
N GLU A 95 -2.05 4.44 6.74
CA GLU A 95 -3.33 5.11 6.91
C GLU A 95 -4.39 4.33 6.17
N GLU A 96 -5.63 4.36 6.66
CA GLU A 96 -6.72 3.68 5.97
C GLU A 96 -7.07 4.41 4.69
N VAL A 97 -7.28 3.64 3.63
CA VAL A 97 -7.73 4.18 2.35
C VAL A 97 -8.98 3.42 1.92
N GLU A 98 -9.82 4.10 1.16
CA GLU A 98 -11.05 3.50 0.66
C GLU A 98 -10.77 2.71 -0.61
N MET A 99 -11.35 1.51 -0.68
CA MET A 99 -11.27 0.66 -1.88
C MET A 99 -12.45 0.95 -2.80
N GLU A 100 -12.36 0.49 -4.04
CA GLU A 100 -13.42 0.71 -5.03
C GLU A 100 -14.80 0.24 -4.55
N ASN A 101 -14.83 -0.85 -3.80
CA ASN A 101 -16.08 -1.42 -3.31
C ASN A 101 -16.56 -0.80 -2.00
N GLY A 102 -15.88 0.23 -1.51
CA GLY A 102 -16.26 0.91 -0.29
C GLY A 102 -15.60 0.39 0.98
N ASP A 103 -14.88 -0.72 0.89
CA ASP A 103 -14.14 -1.24 2.04
C ASP A 103 -12.96 -0.35 2.37
N GLN A 104 -12.44 -0.49 3.59
CA GLN A 104 -11.25 0.22 4.04
C GLN A 104 -10.10 -0.76 4.19
N ALA A 105 -8.89 -0.34 3.83
CA ALA A 105 -7.69 -1.12 4.06
C ALA A 105 -6.56 -0.16 4.38
N ILE A 106 -5.56 -0.65 5.13
CA ILE A 106 -4.41 0.17 5.47
C ILE A 106 -3.44 0.17 4.31
N ALA A 107 -2.99 1.34 3.89
CA ALA A 107 -1.96 1.47 2.86
C ALA A 107 -0.82 2.31 3.41
N MET A 108 0.37 2.12 2.85
CA MET A 108 1.53 2.93 3.21
C MET A 108 1.56 4.13 2.29
N LEU A 109 1.33 5.32 2.84
CA LEU A 109 1.25 6.56 2.08
C LEU A 109 2.56 7.32 2.16
N TYR A 110 2.72 8.31 1.28
CA TYR A 110 3.90 9.16 1.25
C TYR A 110 3.44 10.62 1.26
N PRO A 111 4.08 11.49 2.04
CA PRO A 111 3.62 12.88 2.13
C PRO A 111 3.65 13.60 0.78
N GLN A 112 2.50 14.15 0.40
CA GLN A 112 2.39 14.88 -0.86
C GLN A 112 3.42 16.00 -0.94
N LYS A 113 3.65 16.70 0.18
CA LYS A 113 4.59 17.80 0.21
C LYS A 113 5.98 17.36 -0.22
N LEU A 114 6.44 16.20 0.25
CA LEU A 114 7.76 15.69 -0.11
C LEU A 114 7.83 15.30 -1.58
N ILE A 115 6.74 14.75 -2.11
CA ILE A 115 6.69 14.43 -3.54
C ILE A 115 6.85 15.69 -4.38
N GLU A 116 6.16 16.76 -4.00
CA GLU A 116 6.24 18.03 -4.73
C GLU A 116 7.60 18.67 -4.60
N GLU A 117 8.15 18.69 -3.39
CA GLU A 117 9.45 19.30 -3.15
C GLU A 117 10.57 18.62 -3.92
N ASN A 118 10.49 17.31 -4.07
CA ASN A 118 11.52 16.53 -4.74
C ASN A 118 11.26 16.33 -6.22
N GLY A 119 10.07 16.72 -6.70
CA GLY A 119 9.74 16.57 -8.11
C GLY A 119 9.63 15.12 -8.57
N TYR A 120 9.19 14.24 -7.70
CA TYR A 120 9.06 12.82 -8.08
C TYR A 120 8.00 12.64 -9.16
N PRO A 121 8.29 11.85 -10.20
CA PRO A 121 7.38 11.77 -11.34
C PRO A 121 6.04 11.15 -11.01
N ASP A 122 4.99 11.71 -11.61
CA ASP A 122 3.63 11.18 -11.48
C ASP A 122 3.47 10.06 -12.50
N ILE A 123 3.18 8.86 -12.00
CA ILE A 123 3.00 7.69 -12.85
C ILE A 123 1.56 7.17 -12.80
N SER A 124 0.63 8.05 -12.37
CA SER A 124 -0.77 7.65 -12.20
C SER A 124 -1.39 7.09 -13.47
N ASP A 125 -0.98 7.56 -14.63
CA ASP A 125 -1.59 7.16 -15.90
C ASP A 125 -1.02 5.86 -16.46
N ILE A 126 0.02 5.29 -15.83
CA ILE A 126 0.66 4.09 -16.36
C ILE A 126 -0.15 2.82 -16.10
N GLY A 127 -0.95 2.82 -15.02
CA GLY A 127 -1.79 1.67 -14.73
C GLY A 127 -1.30 0.81 -13.57
N GLY A 128 -0.46 1.38 -12.71
CA GLY A 128 -0.02 0.73 -11.50
C GLY A 128 1.47 0.51 -11.43
N TRP A 129 1.93 0.14 -10.25
CA TRP A 129 3.37 -0.01 -9.99
C TRP A 129 4.01 -1.12 -10.82
N ALA A 130 3.32 -2.27 -10.91
CA ALA A 130 3.87 -3.40 -11.66
C ALA A 130 4.09 -3.03 -13.13
N LYS A 131 3.14 -2.32 -13.73
CA LYS A 131 3.29 -1.88 -15.11
C LYS A 131 4.41 -0.86 -15.26
N TYR A 132 4.54 0.03 -14.30
CA TYR A 132 5.63 1.00 -14.31
C TYR A 132 6.99 0.29 -14.27
N LYS A 133 7.14 -0.68 -13.38
CA LYS A 133 8.41 -1.41 -13.28
C LYS A 133 8.68 -2.24 -14.52
N ALA A 134 7.65 -2.75 -15.16
CA ALA A 134 7.83 -3.53 -16.38
C ALA A 134 8.33 -2.70 -17.56
N GLN A 135 8.08 -1.38 -17.53
CA GLN A 135 8.55 -0.48 -18.58
C GLN A 135 9.98 -0.02 -18.39
N SER A 136 10.52 -0.17 -17.19
CA SER A 136 11.83 0.39 -16.88
C SER A 136 12.98 -0.60 -17.07
#